data_22f6ea312c6df3c32fcfcc1ad597d7f9
#
_entry.id   22f6ea312c6df3c32fcfcc1ad597d7f9
#
_cell.length_a   1.000
_cell.length_b   1.000
_cell.length_c   1.000
_cell.angle_alpha   90.00
_cell.angle_beta   90.00
_cell.angle_gamma   90.00
#
_symmetry.space_group_name_H-M   'P 1'
#
loop_
_entity.id
_entity.type
_entity.pdbx_description
1 polymer ?
#
loop_
_entity_poly.entity_id
_entity_poly.type
_entity_poly.pdbx_seq_one_letter_code
_entity_poly.pdbx_strand_id
1 'polypeptide(L)'
;MAPVRISRRDLLRRTAFGVALTGVVPSLVEGTLAAGRSEPRVGADARRLDFPIRLTSNCNAYGPSERVTAAMRAAIRASELDARKESDLLRDQIASEHRVRREELVVAGGSSRLLRMAVSAFLTPGKTLITAAPTFEVISRYATSLNREVVSIPLTPNYAHDLDAMLSCCDSTTGLVYICNPNNPTGTLTPRRDLEAFVAKLPATTHVVIDEAYHHYVDGAADYRSFIDYPIRDQRVIVTRTFSKICGLALHRIGYAVARPDVAGRLEAHRTPEGIDPVASRAAMAALADTEYVRASRMRNADDRQEFFNQANARMARWIDSQTNFVMLDADRPAEQVVAHFESHRILLPKPYARFEKYVRVSLGTPAEMQEFWRVWGLMPGGGHHH
;
A
#
# COMPACT_ATOMS: atom_id res chain seq x y z
N MET A 1 11.09 8.17 55.43
CA MET A 1 10.25 9.24 54.88
C MET A 1 9.12 8.58 54.09
N ALA A 2 7.89 8.70 54.56
CA ALA A 2 6.72 8.07 53.96
C ALA A 2 6.15 8.94 52.82
N PRO A 3 5.57 8.37 51.75
CA PRO A 3 5.00 9.14 50.66
C PRO A 3 3.67 9.77 51.03
N VAL A 4 3.54 11.06 50.75
CA VAL A 4 2.30 11.84 50.98
C VAL A 4 1.27 11.45 49.90
N ARG A 5 0.14 10.88 50.31
CA ARG A 5 -1.02 10.61 49.43
C ARG A 5 -1.86 11.88 49.33
N ILE A 6 -1.95 12.46 48.15
CA ILE A 6 -2.87 13.57 47.85
C ILE A 6 -4.24 12.99 47.46
N SER A 7 -5.29 13.39 48.17
CA SER A 7 -6.67 12.96 47.94
C SER A 7 -7.28 13.66 46.71
N ARG A 8 -8.09 12.93 45.93
CA ARG A 8 -8.85 13.46 44.78
C ARG A 8 -9.73 14.68 45.09
N ARG A 9 -10.08 14.93 46.37
CA ARG A 9 -10.86 16.07 46.80
C ARG A 9 -10.06 17.39 46.87
N ASP A 10 -8.76 17.32 47.05
CA ASP A 10 -7.89 18.52 47.15
C ASP A 10 -7.49 19.07 45.77
N LEU A 11 -7.60 18.26 44.70
CA LEU A 11 -7.32 18.70 43.34
C LEU A 11 -8.45 19.56 42.75
N LEU A 12 -9.69 19.34 43.19
CA LEU A 12 -10.88 20.04 42.67
C LEU A 12 -11.14 21.42 43.30
N ARG A 13 -10.41 21.82 44.35
CA ARG A 13 -10.58 23.10 45.03
C ARG A 13 -9.69 24.23 44.52
N ARG A 14 -8.83 24.00 43.55
CA ARG A 14 -7.84 25.02 43.07
C ARG A 14 -8.11 25.59 41.68
N THR A 15 -9.25 25.31 41.05
CA THR A 15 -9.65 25.90 39.77
C THR A 15 -11.01 26.56 39.81
N ALA A 16 -11.12 27.56 40.65
CA ALA A 16 -12.28 28.46 40.63
C ALA A 16 -11.81 29.90 40.87
N PHE A 17 -11.42 30.57 39.82
CA PHE A 17 -11.42 32.04 39.77
C PHE A 17 -11.93 32.48 38.38
N GLY A 18 -12.97 33.29 38.47
CA GLY A 18 -13.83 33.69 37.38
C GLY A 18 -13.27 34.77 36.46
N VAL A 19 -13.86 34.87 35.32
CA VAL A 19 -13.87 36.06 34.47
C VAL A 19 -15.33 36.35 34.09
N ALA A 20 -15.73 37.59 34.36
CA ALA A 20 -17.08 38.09 34.15
C ALA A 20 -17.41 38.32 32.66
N LEU A 21 -18.66 38.03 32.31
CA LEU A 21 -19.27 38.37 31.03
C LEU A 21 -19.56 39.87 30.94
N THR A 22 -19.23 40.45 29.78
CA THR A 22 -19.97 41.61 29.24
C THR A 22 -20.50 41.21 27.87
N GLY A 23 -21.81 41.23 27.77
CA GLY A 23 -22.52 40.91 26.53
C GLY A 23 -22.55 42.08 25.54
N VAL A 24 -22.46 41.72 24.25
CA VAL A 24 -22.97 42.56 23.15
C VAL A 24 -23.64 41.61 22.16
N VAL A 25 -24.94 41.79 21.93
CA VAL A 25 -25.72 41.14 20.88
C VAL A 25 -25.69 42.06 19.66
N PRO A 26 -25.39 41.60 18.47
CA PRO A 26 -25.77 42.32 17.25
C PRO A 26 -26.95 41.63 16.55
N SER A 27 -27.86 42.49 16.13
CA SER A 27 -29.11 42.28 15.45
C SER A 27 -29.00 41.51 14.12
N LEU A 28 -30.06 40.74 13.87
CA LEU A 28 -30.43 40.15 12.58
C LEU A 28 -30.63 41.24 11.51
N VAL A 29 -29.92 41.08 10.37
CA VAL A 29 -30.25 41.75 9.12
C VAL A 29 -30.64 40.68 8.12
N GLU A 30 -31.89 40.67 7.74
CA GLU A 30 -32.40 39.91 6.58
C GLU A 30 -31.73 40.38 5.31
N GLY A 31 -31.09 39.48 4.58
CA GLY A 31 -30.50 39.72 3.24
C GLY A 31 -31.00 38.69 2.25
N THR A 32 -31.75 39.17 1.30
CA THR A 32 -32.41 38.60 0.15
C THR A 32 -31.63 37.52 -0.58
N LEU A 33 -32.27 36.39 -0.87
CA LEU A 33 -31.82 35.31 -1.75
C LEU A 33 -31.70 35.81 -3.20
N ALA A 34 -30.49 35.97 -3.71
CA ALA A 34 -30.20 36.04 -5.13
C ALA A 34 -29.71 34.66 -5.58
N ALA A 35 -30.50 33.98 -6.41
CA ALA A 35 -30.13 32.73 -7.06
C ALA A 35 -29.05 33.01 -8.13
N GLY A 36 -27.78 32.85 -7.73
CA GLY A 36 -26.65 32.83 -8.62
C GLY A 36 -26.36 31.42 -9.10
N ARG A 37 -26.46 31.17 -10.39
CA ARG A 37 -25.97 29.96 -11.06
C ARG A 37 -24.48 29.81 -10.73
N SER A 38 -24.15 28.77 -9.99
CA SER A 38 -22.77 28.37 -9.79
C SER A 38 -22.27 27.63 -11.03
N GLU A 39 -21.48 28.31 -11.85
CA GLU A 39 -20.61 27.62 -12.80
C GLU A 39 -19.65 26.69 -12.06
N PRO A 40 -19.33 25.50 -12.64
CA PRO A 40 -18.35 24.62 -12.02
C PRO A 40 -16.99 25.31 -12.07
N ARG A 41 -16.51 25.78 -10.93
CA ARG A 41 -15.13 26.23 -10.78
C ARG A 41 -14.19 25.02 -10.96
N VAL A 42 -13.71 24.86 -12.17
CA VAL A 42 -12.44 24.14 -12.41
C VAL A 42 -11.34 25.05 -11.89
N GLY A 43 -11.21 25.13 -10.59
CA GLY A 43 -10.08 25.73 -9.91
C GLY A 43 -9.00 24.68 -9.81
N ALA A 44 -7.92 24.82 -10.57
CA ALA A 44 -6.67 24.18 -10.26
C ALA A 44 -6.29 24.64 -8.84
N ASP A 45 -6.63 23.81 -7.87
CA ASP A 45 -6.24 23.99 -6.48
C ASP A 45 -4.73 23.81 -6.43
N ALA A 46 -3.97 24.90 -6.53
CA ALA A 46 -2.57 24.95 -6.20
C ALA A 46 -2.47 24.68 -4.70
N ARG A 47 -2.65 23.41 -4.30
CA ARG A 47 -2.49 22.98 -2.91
C ARG A 47 -1.12 23.42 -2.49
N ARG A 48 -1.08 24.27 -1.49
CA ARG A 48 0.16 24.68 -0.85
C ARG A 48 0.91 23.42 -0.46
N LEU A 49 2.17 23.28 -0.91
CA LEU A 49 2.98 22.10 -0.60
C LEU A 49 3.10 21.95 0.92
N ASP A 50 2.65 20.81 1.42
CA ASP A 50 2.86 20.40 2.81
C ASP A 50 4.25 19.81 2.97
N PHE A 51 5.08 20.44 3.80
CA PHE A 51 6.39 19.91 4.12
C PHE A 51 6.40 19.16 5.46
N PRO A 52 7.14 18.04 5.54
CA PRO A 52 7.94 17.41 4.48
C PRO A 52 7.10 16.70 3.44
N ILE A 53 7.46 16.82 2.15
CA ILE A 53 6.91 16.00 1.07
C ILE A 53 7.32 14.54 1.29
N ARG A 54 6.36 13.61 1.24
CA ARG A 54 6.60 12.19 1.58
C ARG A 54 6.44 11.28 0.37
N LEU A 55 7.54 10.93 -0.27
CA LEU A 55 7.58 10.02 -1.42
C LEU A 55 8.09 8.61 -1.02
N THR A 56 7.72 8.14 0.17
CA THR A 56 8.29 6.93 0.79
C THR A 56 7.44 5.68 0.70
N SER A 57 6.10 5.81 0.74
CA SER A 57 5.22 4.70 1.15
C SER A 57 4.30 4.19 0.04
N ASN A 58 4.46 4.70 -1.18
CA ASN A 58 3.62 4.34 -2.32
C ASN A 58 2.12 4.50 -2.00
N CYS A 59 1.76 5.55 -1.27
CA CYS A 59 0.37 5.93 -1.07
C CYS A 59 -0.18 6.57 -2.35
N ASN A 60 -1.49 6.53 -2.54
CA ASN A 60 -2.12 7.36 -3.56
C ASN A 60 -1.98 8.83 -3.16
N ALA A 61 -1.27 9.62 -3.95
CA ALA A 61 -1.01 11.04 -3.67
C ALA A 61 -2.28 11.91 -3.62
N TYR A 62 -3.35 11.42 -4.24
CA TYR A 62 -4.65 12.11 -4.30
C TYR A 62 -5.60 11.71 -3.16
N GLY A 63 -5.16 10.77 -2.30
CA GLY A 63 -5.95 10.27 -1.17
C GLY A 63 -7.13 9.37 -1.57
N PRO A 64 -8.08 9.15 -0.66
CA PRO A 64 -9.33 8.44 -0.95
C PRO A 64 -10.34 9.33 -1.69
N SER A 65 -11.33 8.71 -2.35
CA SER A 65 -12.42 9.44 -3.00
C SER A 65 -13.33 10.16 -1.99
N GLU A 66 -14.11 11.15 -2.49
CA GLU A 66 -15.10 11.82 -1.64
C GLU A 66 -16.17 10.85 -1.13
N ARG A 67 -16.57 9.85 -1.95
CA ARG A 67 -17.46 8.78 -1.52
C ARG A 67 -16.92 8.01 -0.32
N VAL A 68 -15.64 7.66 -0.35
CA VAL A 68 -14.96 6.99 0.78
C VAL A 68 -14.89 7.91 2.00
N THR A 69 -14.51 9.17 1.80
CA THR A 69 -14.41 10.16 2.88
C THR A 69 -15.76 10.41 3.54
N ALA A 70 -16.84 10.49 2.76
CA ALA A 70 -18.20 10.64 3.26
C ALA A 70 -18.65 9.41 4.09
N ALA A 71 -18.34 8.19 3.61
CA ALA A 71 -18.63 6.96 4.34
C ALA A 71 -17.88 6.90 5.69
N MET A 72 -16.63 7.32 5.73
CA MET A 72 -15.84 7.41 6.96
C MET A 72 -16.45 8.40 7.95
N ARG A 73 -16.79 9.62 7.49
CA ARG A 73 -17.44 10.65 8.33
C ARG A 73 -18.75 10.14 8.91
N ALA A 74 -19.56 9.42 8.12
CA ALA A 74 -20.80 8.81 8.59
C ALA A 74 -20.55 7.73 9.65
N ALA A 75 -19.55 6.87 9.42
CA ALA A 75 -19.18 5.80 10.35
C ALA A 75 -18.65 6.32 11.69
N ILE A 76 -17.85 7.39 11.70
CA ILE A 76 -17.35 8.03 12.94
C ILE A 76 -18.50 8.54 13.81
N ARG A 77 -19.61 8.99 13.20
CA ARG A 77 -20.78 9.51 13.92
C ARG A 77 -21.72 8.41 14.40
N ALA A 78 -21.58 7.20 13.90
CA ALA A 78 -22.44 6.08 14.28
C ALA A 78 -21.91 5.44 15.57
N SER A 79 -22.67 5.56 16.67
CA SER A 79 -22.26 5.13 18.01
C SER A 79 -22.33 3.61 18.23
N GLU A 80 -22.93 2.85 17.30
CA GLU A 80 -23.30 1.45 17.53
C GLU A 80 -22.76 0.51 16.43
N LEU A 81 -21.60 0.81 15.87
CA LEU A 81 -20.97 -0.08 14.86
C LEU A 81 -20.28 -1.25 15.56
N ASP A 82 -20.72 -2.46 15.24
CA ASP A 82 -20.07 -3.70 15.68
C ASP A 82 -18.95 -4.11 14.71
N ALA A 83 -17.73 -4.24 15.22
CA ALA A 83 -16.55 -4.53 14.40
C ALA A 83 -16.66 -5.87 13.66
N ARG A 84 -17.29 -6.89 14.24
CA ARG A 84 -17.47 -8.20 13.61
C ARG A 84 -18.49 -8.10 12.49
N LYS A 85 -19.63 -7.49 12.75
CA LYS A 85 -20.69 -7.29 11.76
C LYS A 85 -20.19 -6.48 10.58
N GLU A 86 -19.46 -5.38 10.81
CA GLU A 86 -18.90 -4.56 9.73
C GLU A 86 -17.82 -5.31 8.93
N SER A 87 -16.99 -6.12 9.59
CA SER A 87 -16.01 -6.98 8.92
C SER A 87 -16.69 -8.06 8.08
N ASP A 88 -17.81 -8.60 8.56
CA ASP A 88 -18.59 -9.61 7.84
C ASP A 88 -19.26 -9.01 6.59
N LEU A 89 -19.85 -7.81 6.71
CA LEU A 89 -20.41 -7.09 5.55
C LEU A 89 -19.35 -6.78 4.50
N LEU A 90 -18.17 -6.34 4.93
CA LEU A 90 -17.05 -6.12 4.02
C LEU A 90 -16.63 -7.42 3.30
N ARG A 91 -16.54 -8.53 4.05
CA ARG A 91 -16.21 -9.84 3.50
C ARG A 91 -17.21 -10.27 2.44
N ASP A 92 -18.51 -10.11 2.73
CA ASP A 92 -19.58 -10.45 1.78
C ASP A 92 -19.51 -9.61 0.50
N GLN A 93 -19.22 -8.31 0.64
CA GLN A 93 -19.08 -7.43 -0.52
C GLN A 93 -17.85 -7.79 -1.38
N ILE A 94 -16.68 -8.08 -0.76
CA ILE A 94 -15.49 -8.53 -1.49
C ILE A 94 -15.76 -9.85 -2.19
N ALA A 95 -16.44 -10.81 -1.52
CA ALA A 95 -16.79 -12.09 -2.09
C ALA A 95 -17.68 -11.93 -3.33
N SER A 96 -18.68 -11.05 -3.25
CA SER A 96 -19.58 -10.72 -4.36
C SER A 96 -18.82 -10.06 -5.52
N GLU A 97 -17.94 -9.10 -5.26
CA GLU A 97 -17.14 -8.39 -6.27
C GLU A 97 -16.28 -9.35 -7.09
N HIS A 98 -15.60 -10.28 -6.41
CA HIS A 98 -14.72 -11.25 -7.06
C HIS A 98 -15.41 -12.56 -7.48
N ARG A 99 -16.72 -12.71 -7.20
CA ARG A 99 -17.49 -13.94 -7.49
C ARG A 99 -16.85 -15.17 -6.87
N VAL A 100 -16.31 -15.01 -5.67
CA VAL A 100 -15.74 -16.10 -4.86
C VAL A 100 -16.64 -16.40 -3.68
N ARG A 101 -16.49 -17.58 -3.09
CA ARG A 101 -17.25 -17.96 -1.91
C ARG A 101 -16.64 -17.28 -0.68
N ARG A 102 -17.48 -17.04 0.33
CA ARG A 102 -17.06 -16.45 1.61
C ARG A 102 -15.92 -17.23 2.28
N GLU A 103 -15.95 -18.56 2.17
CA GLU A 103 -14.95 -19.46 2.72
C GLU A 103 -13.60 -19.40 2.02
N GLU A 104 -13.55 -18.80 0.83
CA GLU A 104 -12.31 -18.58 0.06
C GLU A 104 -11.65 -17.27 0.40
N LEU A 105 -12.27 -16.44 1.27
CA LEU A 105 -11.84 -15.08 1.54
C LEU A 105 -11.41 -14.90 3.01
N VAL A 106 -10.23 -14.30 3.20
CA VAL A 106 -9.72 -13.87 4.50
C VAL A 106 -9.51 -12.36 4.48
N VAL A 107 -10.13 -11.62 5.40
CA VAL A 107 -9.97 -10.16 5.53
C VAL A 107 -9.18 -9.85 6.79
N ALA A 108 -8.19 -8.94 6.69
CA ALA A 108 -7.31 -8.64 7.81
C ALA A 108 -6.85 -7.17 7.82
N GLY A 109 -6.24 -6.76 8.92
CA GLY A 109 -5.68 -5.43 9.14
C GLY A 109 -4.49 -5.09 8.23
N GLY A 110 -4.72 -5.10 6.91
CA GLY A 110 -3.75 -4.88 5.83
C GLY A 110 -3.12 -6.16 5.29
N SER A 111 -2.66 -6.12 4.02
CA SER A 111 -2.01 -7.28 3.39
C SER A 111 -0.77 -7.77 4.15
N SER A 112 -0.03 -6.88 4.80
CA SER A 112 1.11 -7.26 5.64
C SER A 112 0.74 -8.24 6.76
N ARG A 113 -0.49 -8.18 7.30
CA ARG A 113 -0.96 -9.15 8.28
C ARG A 113 -1.26 -10.49 7.62
N LEU A 114 -1.84 -10.49 6.44
CA LEU A 114 -2.08 -11.72 5.66
C LEU A 114 -0.77 -12.44 5.34
N LEU A 115 0.27 -11.69 4.97
CA LEU A 115 1.61 -12.26 4.75
C LEU A 115 2.17 -12.93 6.02
N ARG A 116 1.98 -12.32 7.19
CA ARG A 116 2.37 -12.92 8.48
C ARG A 116 1.56 -14.17 8.80
N MET A 117 0.24 -14.13 8.53
CA MET A 117 -0.63 -15.30 8.70
C MET A 117 -0.18 -16.45 7.78
N ALA A 118 0.21 -16.17 6.53
CA ALA A 118 0.76 -17.17 5.63
C ALA A 118 2.06 -17.80 6.16
N VAL A 119 2.98 -16.99 6.69
CA VAL A 119 4.19 -17.49 7.36
C VAL A 119 3.81 -18.42 8.53
N SER A 120 2.92 -18.00 9.42
CA SER A 120 2.52 -18.78 10.58
C SER A 120 1.80 -20.08 10.20
N ALA A 121 1.01 -20.07 9.13
CA ALA A 121 0.24 -21.22 8.67
C ALA A 121 1.07 -22.26 7.90
N PHE A 122 2.10 -21.83 7.16
CA PHE A 122 2.78 -22.69 6.18
C PHE A 122 4.29 -22.87 6.42
N LEU A 123 4.92 -22.02 7.25
CA LEU A 123 6.31 -22.19 7.65
C LEU A 123 6.41 -22.79 9.07
N THR A 124 6.02 -24.05 9.20
CA THR A 124 6.27 -24.82 10.43
C THR A 124 7.79 -25.01 10.65
N PRO A 125 8.26 -25.43 11.86
CA PRO A 125 9.68 -25.73 12.08
C PRO A 125 10.26 -26.66 11.01
N GLY A 126 11.42 -26.28 10.46
CA GLY A 126 12.09 -27.03 9.38
C GLY A 126 11.57 -26.73 7.98
N LYS A 127 10.61 -25.78 7.82
CA LYS A 127 10.15 -25.32 6.52
C LYS A 127 10.81 -24.01 6.12
N THR A 128 11.12 -23.88 4.83
CA THR A 128 11.83 -22.77 4.19
C THR A 128 10.90 -21.88 3.41
N LEU A 129 11.15 -20.56 3.45
CA LEU A 129 10.57 -19.56 2.55
C LEU A 129 11.49 -19.32 1.37
N ILE A 130 10.99 -19.45 0.14
CA ILE A 130 11.67 -19.00 -1.07
C ILE A 130 11.08 -17.66 -1.52
N THR A 131 11.92 -16.67 -1.79
CA THR A 131 11.50 -15.34 -2.22
C THR A 131 12.53 -14.68 -3.13
N ALA A 132 12.15 -13.68 -3.88
CA ALA A 132 13.11 -12.85 -4.61
C ALA A 132 13.80 -11.82 -3.69
N ALA A 133 14.93 -11.28 -4.11
CA ALA A 133 15.57 -10.13 -3.49
C ALA A 133 16.21 -9.20 -4.55
N PRO A 134 15.82 -7.89 -4.54
CA PRO A 134 14.89 -7.27 -3.61
C PRO A 134 13.41 -7.49 -3.97
N THR A 135 12.58 -7.61 -2.95
CA THR A 135 11.12 -7.61 -3.02
C THR A 135 10.54 -7.01 -1.74
N PHE A 136 9.22 -7.06 -1.54
CA PHE A 136 8.62 -6.55 -0.31
C PHE A 136 8.94 -7.44 0.90
N GLU A 137 9.72 -6.91 1.84
CA GLU A 137 10.43 -7.68 2.85
C GLU A 137 9.61 -8.10 4.09
N VAL A 138 8.34 -7.70 4.20
CA VAL A 138 7.55 -7.99 5.43
C VAL A 138 7.46 -9.48 5.69
N ILE A 139 7.32 -10.30 4.66
CA ILE A 139 7.18 -11.75 4.79
C ILE A 139 8.50 -12.40 5.23
N SER A 140 9.62 -12.03 4.60
CA SER A 140 10.95 -12.55 4.93
C SER A 140 11.40 -12.13 6.33
N ARG A 141 11.22 -10.85 6.68
CA ARG A 141 11.54 -10.35 8.03
C ARG A 141 10.73 -11.07 9.11
N TYR A 142 9.45 -11.34 8.87
CA TYR A 142 8.64 -12.07 9.83
C TYR A 142 9.04 -13.55 9.92
N ALA A 143 9.33 -14.20 8.80
CA ALA A 143 9.85 -15.56 8.79
C ALA A 143 11.16 -15.67 9.60
N THR A 144 12.10 -14.75 9.37
CA THR A 144 13.37 -14.68 10.13
C THR A 144 13.11 -14.44 11.62
N SER A 145 12.15 -13.59 12.01
CA SER A 145 11.82 -13.35 13.42
C SER A 145 11.26 -14.59 14.14
N LEU A 146 10.76 -15.55 13.38
CA LEU A 146 10.31 -16.86 13.88
C LEU A 146 11.39 -17.95 13.73
N ASN A 147 12.64 -17.57 13.43
CA ASN A 147 13.75 -18.50 13.15
C ASN A 147 13.42 -19.48 12.01
N ARG A 148 12.74 -19.00 10.95
CA ARG A 148 12.52 -19.77 9.73
C ARG A 148 13.59 -19.42 8.71
N GLU A 149 14.03 -20.43 7.99
CA GLU A 149 14.97 -20.26 6.90
C GLU A 149 14.33 -19.47 5.74
N VAL A 150 15.09 -18.52 5.18
CA VAL A 150 14.67 -17.69 4.04
C VAL A 150 15.75 -17.77 2.96
N VAL A 151 15.40 -18.32 1.82
CA VAL A 151 16.26 -18.34 0.63
C VAL A 151 15.82 -17.21 -0.28
N SER A 152 16.75 -16.28 -0.53
CA SER A 152 16.50 -15.07 -1.32
C SER A 152 17.21 -15.14 -2.65
N ILE A 153 16.46 -15.18 -3.73
CA ILE A 153 16.95 -15.33 -5.11
C ILE A 153 17.06 -13.95 -5.77
N PRO A 154 18.17 -13.60 -6.41
CA PRO A 154 18.29 -12.37 -7.19
C PRO A 154 17.20 -12.29 -8.27
N LEU A 155 16.75 -11.06 -8.56
CA LEU A 155 15.91 -10.81 -9.75
C LEU A 155 16.72 -11.05 -11.02
N THR A 156 16.01 -11.31 -12.13
CA THR A 156 16.61 -11.36 -13.48
C THR A 156 17.22 -10.00 -13.86
N PRO A 157 18.04 -9.91 -14.92
CA PRO A 157 18.54 -8.64 -15.45
C PRO A 157 17.45 -7.63 -15.81
N ASN A 158 16.23 -8.09 -16.13
CA ASN A 158 15.06 -7.26 -16.39
C ASN A 158 14.23 -7.00 -15.13
N TYR A 159 14.77 -7.29 -13.96
CA TYR A 159 14.16 -7.07 -12.65
C TYR A 159 12.84 -7.85 -12.41
N ALA A 160 12.54 -8.88 -13.20
CA ALA A 160 11.48 -9.84 -12.93
C ALA A 160 11.94 -10.92 -11.93
N HIS A 161 11.01 -11.69 -11.36
CA HIS A 161 11.36 -12.85 -10.56
C HIS A 161 12.07 -13.89 -11.44
N ASP A 162 13.21 -14.39 -10.97
CA ASP A 162 13.91 -15.51 -11.60
C ASP A 162 13.25 -16.83 -11.16
N LEU A 163 12.19 -17.18 -11.88
CA LEU A 163 11.37 -18.34 -11.52
C LEU A 163 12.10 -19.66 -11.66
N ASP A 164 13.04 -19.78 -12.61
CA ASP A 164 13.83 -21.00 -12.78
C ASP A 164 14.83 -21.17 -11.63
N ALA A 165 15.53 -20.10 -11.25
CA ALA A 165 16.41 -20.12 -10.07
C ALA A 165 15.61 -20.34 -8.77
N MET A 166 14.43 -19.74 -8.62
CA MET A 166 13.55 -19.99 -7.48
C MET A 166 13.11 -21.45 -7.42
N LEU A 167 12.72 -22.03 -8.56
CA LEU A 167 12.29 -23.43 -8.65
C LEU A 167 13.41 -24.39 -8.30
N SER A 168 14.64 -24.12 -8.75
CA SER A 168 15.82 -24.95 -8.44
C SER A 168 16.15 -25.02 -6.95
N CYS A 169 15.71 -24.03 -6.17
CA CYS A 169 15.86 -23.98 -4.71
C CYS A 169 14.66 -24.60 -3.96
N CYS A 170 13.60 -25.01 -4.68
CA CYS A 170 12.43 -25.62 -4.06
C CYS A 170 12.61 -27.13 -3.88
N ASP A 171 12.35 -27.63 -2.69
CA ASP A 171 12.40 -29.05 -2.34
C ASP A 171 11.27 -29.44 -1.37
N SER A 172 11.36 -30.62 -0.75
CA SER A 172 10.37 -31.10 0.22
C SER A 172 10.32 -30.29 1.52
N THR A 173 11.34 -29.47 1.81
CA THR A 173 11.38 -28.58 2.97
C THR A 173 10.74 -27.21 2.65
N THR A 174 10.52 -26.89 1.38
CA THR A 174 9.90 -25.62 0.99
C THR A 174 8.44 -25.60 1.41
N GLY A 175 8.11 -24.72 2.37
CA GLY A 175 6.74 -24.52 2.85
C GLY A 175 5.99 -23.43 2.10
N LEU A 176 6.71 -22.36 1.74
CA LEU A 176 6.09 -21.17 1.15
C LEU A 176 7.01 -20.53 0.10
N VAL A 177 6.41 -20.09 -0.99
CA VAL A 177 7.02 -19.20 -1.98
C VAL A 177 6.29 -17.86 -1.95
N TYR A 178 7.03 -16.76 -2.06
CA TYR A 178 6.46 -15.42 -2.14
C TYR A 178 6.81 -14.72 -3.45
N ILE A 179 5.79 -14.26 -4.15
CA ILE A 179 5.86 -13.50 -5.41
C ILE A 179 5.10 -12.19 -5.23
N CYS A 180 5.76 -11.06 -5.36
CA CYS A 180 5.13 -9.74 -5.41
C CYS A 180 4.97 -9.31 -6.87
N ASN A 181 3.74 -9.20 -7.38
CA ASN A 181 3.51 -8.92 -8.79
C ASN A 181 2.34 -7.96 -9.02
N PRO A 182 2.62 -6.69 -9.37
CA PRO A 182 3.91 -6.04 -9.66
C PRO A 182 4.85 -6.00 -8.46
N ASN A 183 6.18 -6.13 -8.72
CA ASN A 183 7.16 -6.20 -7.64
C ASN A 183 7.42 -4.84 -6.98
N ASN A 184 7.70 -4.84 -5.70
CA ASN A 184 8.21 -3.70 -4.94
C ASN A 184 9.61 -4.06 -4.40
N PRO A 185 10.70 -3.35 -4.78
CA PRO A 185 10.70 -1.94 -5.18
C PRO A 185 10.76 -1.65 -6.68
N THR A 186 10.86 -2.64 -7.56
CA THR A 186 11.18 -2.42 -8.98
C THR A 186 10.01 -1.92 -9.83
N GLY A 187 8.77 -2.23 -9.45
CA GLY A 187 7.56 -1.91 -10.22
C GLY A 187 7.35 -2.83 -11.42
N THR A 188 8.22 -3.79 -11.64
CA THR A 188 8.21 -4.71 -12.79
C THR A 188 7.19 -5.83 -12.64
N LEU A 189 6.82 -6.42 -13.78
CA LEU A 189 5.94 -7.56 -13.85
C LEU A 189 6.72 -8.86 -14.10
N THR A 190 6.20 -9.93 -13.52
CA THR A 190 6.52 -11.29 -13.94
C THR A 190 5.35 -11.80 -14.76
N PRO A 191 5.54 -12.31 -16.00
CA PRO A 191 4.47 -12.70 -16.90
C PRO A 191 3.56 -13.77 -16.29
N ARG A 192 2.26 -13.63 -16.51
CA ARG A 192 1.25 -14.54 -15.98
C ARG A 192 1.52 -16.00 -16.38
N ARG A 193 1.82 -16.23 -17.66
CA ARG A 193 2.08 -17.57 -18.20
C ARG A 193 3.26 -18.24 -17.47
N ASP A 194 4.31 -17.47 -17.18
CA ASP A 194 5.50 -18.00 -16.53
C ASP A 194 5.23 -18.34 -15.06
N LEU A 195 4.43 -17.50 -14.37
CA LEU A 195 3.94 -17.81 -13.03
C LEU A 195 3.06 -19.06 -12.97
N GLU A 196 2.18 -19.28 -13.93
CA GLU A 196 1.36 -20.50 -14.02
C GLU A 196 2.23 -21.75 -14.23
N ALA A 197 3.20 -21.67 -15.13
CA ALA A 197 4.15 -22.77 -15.39
C ALA A 197 5.03 -23.06 -14.16
N PHE A 198 5.45 -22.02 -13.44
CA PHE A 198 6.20 -22.15 -12.20
C PHE A 198 5.38 -22.85 -11.10
N VAL A 199 4.16 -22.37 -10.85
CA VAL A 199 3.27 -22.95 -9.83
C VAL A 199 3.00 -24.43 -10.12
N ALA A 200 2.80 -24.81 -11.37
CA ALA A 200 2.55 -26.19 -11.76
C ALA A 200 3.73 -27.14 -11.46
N LYS A 201 4.96 -26.61 -11.42
CA LYS A 201 6.18 -27.40 -11.15
C LYS A 201 6.57 -27.48 -9.67
N LEU A 202 5.96 -26.67 -8.79
CA LEU A 202 6.29 -26.64 -7.37
C LEU A 202 5.97 -27.97 -6.67
N PRO A 203 6.74 -28.36 -5.63
CA PRO A 203 6.39 -29.51 -4.80
C PRO A 203 4.98 -29.42 -4.27
N ALA A 204 4.26 -30.55 -4.20
CA ALA A 204 2.84 -30.59 -3.85
C ALA A 204 2.49 -29.98 -2.47
N THR A 205 3.46 -29.93 -1.58
CA THR A 205 3.32 -29.38 -0.21
C THR A 205 3.66 -27.89 -0.11
N THR A 206 4.19 -27.27 -1.17
CA THR A 206 4.62 -25.87 -1.19
C THR A 206 3.45 -24.97 -1.53
N HIS A 207 3.15 -24.01 -0.68
CA HIS A 207 2.14 -22.97 -0.95
C HIS A 207 2.80 -21.73 -1.60
N VAL A 208 2.01 -20.97 -2.34
CA VAL A 208 2.48 -19.76 -3.04
C VAL A 208 1.62 -18.57 -2.66
N VAL A 209 2.24 -17.51 -2.18
CA VAL A 209 1.60 -16.20 -2.05
C VAL A 209 1.93 -15.36 -3.28
N ILE A 210 0.91 -14.93 -4.00
CA ILE A 210 0.99 -13.94 -5.08
C ILE A 210 0.42 -12.63 -4.52
N ASP A 211 1.31 -11.67 -4.24
CA ASP A 211 0.91 -10.38 -3.68
C ASP A 211 0.62 -9.38 -4.80
N GLU A 212 -0.67 -9.13 -5.02
CA GLU A 212 -1.21 -8.20 -6.01
C GLU A 212 -1.49 -6.81 -5.44
N ALA A 213 -0.67 -6.33 -4.50
CA ALA A 213 -0.90 -5.03 -3.84
C ALA A 213 -0.97 -3.85 -4.82
N TYR A 214 -0.35 -3.96 -5.99
CA TYR A 214 -0.31 -2.91 -7.02
C TYR A 214 -1.15 -3.24 -8.26
N HIS A 215 -1.93 -4.31 -8.23
CA HIS A 215 -2.77 -4.79 -9.34
C HIS A 215 -3.53 -3.68 -10.08
N HIS A 216 -4.17 -2.79 -9.34
CA HIS A 216 -5.05 -1.77 -9.92
C HIS A 216 -4.30 -0.69 -10.72
N TYR A 217 -2.98 -0.58 -10.60
CA TYR A 217 -2.16 0.37 -11.36
C TYR A 217 -1.64 -0.18 -12.69
N VAL A 218 -1.74 -1.50 -12.89
CA VAL A 218 -1.29 -2.11 -14.15
C VAL A 218 -2.18 -1.65 -15.28
N ASP A 219 -1.57 -1.11 -16.33
CA ASP A 219 -2.25 -0.60 -17.51
C ASP A 219 -1.56 -1.08 -18.79
N GLY A 220 -2.35 -1.58 -19.74
CA GLY A 220 -1.87 -1.97 -21.06
C GLY A 220 -0.92 -3.19 -21.11
N ALA A 221 -0.66 -3.89 -20.00
CA ALA A 221 0.27 -5.02 -19.97
C ALA A 221 -0.43 -6.32 -20.40
N ALA A 222 -0.20 -6.76 -21.63
CA ALA A 222 -0.85 -7.95 -22.21
C ALA A 222 -0.54 -9.25 -21.45
N ASP A 223 0.64 -9.34 -20.84
CA ASP A 223 1.13 -10.52 -20.13
C ASP A 223 0.69 -10.56 -18.65
N TYR A 224 -0.05 -9.55 -18.20
CA TYR A 224 -0.56 -9.49 -16.83
C TYR A 224 -2.06 -9.78 -16.77
N ARG A 225 -2.43 -10.70 -15.87
CA ARG A 225 -3.81 -10.92 -15.44
C ARG A 225 -3.82 -11.32 -13.97
N SER A 226 -4.76 -10.81 -13.22
CA SER A 226 -4.93 -11.17 -11.82
C SER A 226 -5.25 -12.64 -11.63
N PHE A 227 -4.72 -13.23 -10.56
CA PHE A 227 -5.05 -14.58 -10.14
C PHE A 227 -6.36 -14.65 -9.35
N ILE A 228 -6.95 -13.53 -8.95
CA ILE A 228 -8.32 -13.49 -8.41
C ILE A 228 -9.34 -13.48 -9.55
N ASP A 229 -9.18 -12.56 -10.51
CA ASP A 229 -10.16 -12.34 -11.58
C ASP A 229 -10.13 -13.50 -12.62
N TYR A 230 -8.98 -14.13 -12.74
CA TYR A 230 -8.75 -15.32 -13.58
C TYR A 230 -8.05 -16.41 -12.75
N PRO A 231 -8.75 -17.09 -11.85
CA PRO A 231 -8.14 -18.06 -10.94
C PRO A 231 -7.57 -19.27 -11.67
N ILE A 232 -6.43 -19.75 -11.21
CA ILE A 232 -5.93 -21.07 -11.59
C ILE A 232 -6.51 -22.14 -10.66
N ARG A 233 -6.65 -23.38 -11.17
CA ARG A 233 -7.19 -24.49 -10.39
C ARG A 233 -6.15 -25.13 -9.44
N ASP A 234 -5.16 -24.35 -9.00
CA ASP A 234 -4.17 -24.84 -8.06
C ASP A 234 -4.57 -24.51 -6.61
N GLN A 235 -4.62 -25.54 -5.78
CA GLN A 235 -5.07 -25.43 -4.39
C GLN A 235 -4.09 -24.69 -3.48
N ARG A 236 -2.86 -24.49 -3.93
CA ARG A 236 -1.75 -23.95 -3.13
C ARG A 236 -1.58 -22.43 -3.23
N VAL A 237 -2.32 -21.82 -4.18
CA VAL A 237 -2.18 -20.36 -4.45
C VAL A 237 -3.02 -19.54 -3.48
N ILE A 238 -2.38 -18.55 -2.90
CA ILE A 238 -2.94 -17.51 -2.04
C ILE A 238 -2.69 -16.18 -2.73
N VAL A 239 -3.75 -15.44 -3.05
CA VAL A 239 -3.60 -14.11 -3.67
C VAL A 239 -3.93 -13.04 -2.64
N THR A 240 -3.03 -12.08 -2.42
CA THR A 240 -3.27 -10.98 -1.49
C THR A 240 -3.50 -9.66 -2.20
N ARG A 241 -4.42 -8.84 -1.68
CA ARG A 241 -4.69 -7.46 -2.12
C ARG A 241 -4.84 -6.51 -0.94
N THR A 242 -4.72 -5.23 -1.20
CA THR A 242 -4.80 -4.18 -0.18
C THR A 242 -5.59 -2.97 -0.67
N PHE A 243 -6.30 -2.32 0.25
CA PHE A 243 -6.91 -1.01 0.03
C PHE A 243 -5.93 0.16 0.26
N SER A 244 -4.69 -0.14 0.66
CA SER A 244 -3.68 0.87 1.02
C SER A 244 -3.19 1.70 -0.15
N LYS A 245 -3.32 1.21 -1.40
CA LYS A 245 -2.69 1.82 -2.59
C LYS A 245 -3.71 2.65 -3.35
N ILE A 246 -4.30 2.16 -4.42
CA ILE A 246 -5.18 2.95 -5.28
C ILE A 246 -6.38 3.55 -4.54
N CYS A 247 -6.91 2.86 -3.53
CA CYS A 247 -8.05 3.35 -2.74
C CYS A 247 -7.68 4.45 -1.72
N GLY A 248 -6.39 4.77 -1.53
CA GLY A 248 -5.95 5.80 -0.60
C GLY A 248 -6.11 5.47 0.90
N LEU A 249 -6.34 4.20 1.27
CA LEU A 249 -6.66 3.77 2.63
C LEU A 249 -5.43 3.20 3.39
N ALA A 250 -4.23 3.70 3.14
CA ALA A 250 -3.00 3.17 3.72
C ALA A 250 -2.99 3.19 5.26
N LEU A 251 -3.54 4.23 5.87
CA LEU A 251 -3.60 4.40 7.33
C LEU A 251 -4.67 3.52 7.99
N HIS A 252 -5.68 3.09 7.25
CA HIS A 252 -6.84 2.33 7.76
C HIS A 252 -6.62 0.83 7.85
N ARG A 253 -5.49 0.37 7.36
CA ARG A 253 -5.02 -1.02 7.50
C ARG A 253 -6.04 -2.07 7.10
N ILE A 254 -6.38 -2.15 5.80
CA ILE A 254 -7.30 -3.17 5.27
C ILE A 254 -6.65 -3.88 4.09
N GLY A 255 -6.82 -5.19 4.06
CA GLY A 255 -6.43 -6.07 2.97
C GLY A 255 -7.17 -7.39 3.04
N TYR A 256 -7.10 -8.15 1.99
CA TYR A 256 -7.74 -9.45 1.92
C TYR A 256 -6.88 -10.45 1.14
N ALA A 257 -7.13 -11.72 1.39
CA ALA A 257 -6.57 -12.83 0.64
C ALA A 257 -7.69 -13.68 0.07
N VAL A 258 -7.49 -14.19 -1.14
CA VAL A 258 -8.34 -15.20 -1.77
C VAL A 258 -7.52 -16.46 -1.92
N ALA A 259 -8.08 -17.59 -1.46
CA ALA A 259 -7.47 -18.90 -1.54
C ALA A 259 -8.57 -19.96 -1.53
N ARG A 260 -8.22 -21.22 -1.75
CA ARG A 260 -9.19 -22.32 -1.56
C ARG A 260 -9.62 -22.42 -0.10
N PRO A 261 -10.82 -22.96 0.19
CA PRO A 261 -11.40 -22.93 1.54
C PRO A 261 -10.52 -23.55 2.63
N ASP A 262 -9.84 -24.64 2.33
CA ASP A 262 -8.93 -25.32 3.25
C ASP A 262 -7.69 -24.46 3.58
N VAL A 263 -7.14 -23.80 2.57
CA VAL A 263 -6.01 -22.85 2.71
C VAL A 263 -6.46 -21.58 3.43
N ALA A 264 -7.60 -21.03 3.05
CA ALA A 264 -8.19 -19.85 3.71
C ALA A 264 -8.49 -20.12 5.18
N GLY A 265 -9.01 -21.32 5.52
CA GLY A 265 -9.25 -21.75 6.88
C GLY A 265 -7.97 -21.82 7.72
N ARG A 266 -6.87 -22.30 7.14
CA ARG A 266 -5.55 -22.29 7.79
C ARG A 266 -5.02 -20.88 8.04
N LEU A 267 -5.22 -19.95 7.10
CA LEU A 267 -4.90 -18.54 7.33
C LEU A 267 -5.76 -17.96 8.45
N GLU A 268 -7.08 -18.17 8.39
CA GLU A 268 -8.05 -17.63 9.36
C GLU A 268 -7.75 -18.09 10.80
N ALA A 269 -7.19 -19.28 11.01
CA ALA A 269 -6.75 -19.77 12.32
C ALA A 269 -5.68 -18.88 12.99
N HIS A 270 -4.99 -18.05 12.22
CA HIS A 270 -3.99 -17.08 12.70
C HIS A 270 -4.50 -15.63 12.71
N ARG A 271 -5.81 -15.44 12.51
CA ARG A 271 -6.44 -14.12 12.63
C ARG A 271 -6.56 -13.71 14.09
N THR A 272 -6.37 -12.42 14.37
CA THR A 272 -6.70 -11.88 15.69
C THR A 272 -8.21 -11.70 15.83
N PRO A 273 -8.78 -11.94 17.03
CA PRO A 273 -10.24 -11.97 17.22
C PRO A 273 -10.94 -10.61 17.08
N GLU A 274 -10.21 -9.51 17.17
CA GLU A 274 -10.79 -8.15 17.33
C GLU A 274 -11.51 -7.62 16.08
N GLY A 275 -11.38 -8.28 14.95
CA GLY A 275 -11.97 -7.81 13.69
C GLY A 275 -11.22 -6.63 13.07
N ILE A 276 -11.87 -5.97 12.11
CA ILE A 276 -11.37 -4.76 11.45
C ILE A 276 -12.15 -3.57 12.02
N ASP A 277 -11.47 -2.45 12.18
CA ASP A 277 -12.09 -1.20 12.58
C ASP A 277 -13.35 -0.90 11.73
N PRO A 278 -14.51 -0.58 12.33
CA PRO A 278 -15.75 -0.35 11.61
C PRO A 278 -15.67 0.81 10.61
N VAL A 279 -14.97 1.89 10.95
CA VAL A 279 -14.76 3.03 10.03
C VAL A 279 -13.95 2.58 8.82
N ALA A 280 -12.91 1.79 9.06
CA ALA A 280 -12.10 1.21 8.00
C ALA A 280 -12.91 0.25 7.11
N SER A 281 -13.77 -0.59 7.69
CA SER A 281 -14.66 -1.50 6.95
C SER A 281 -15.62 -0.73 6.04
N ARG A 282 -16.27 0.32 6.55
CA ARG A 282 -17.15 1.20 5.78
C ARG A 282 -16.41 1.94 4.67
N ALA A 283 -15.21 2.41 4.94
CA ALA A 283 -14.33 3.02 3.93
C ALA A 283 -13.98 2.05 2.80
N ALA A 284 -13.62 0.81 3.14
CA ALA A 284 -13.30 -0.22 2.15
C ALA A 284 -14.52 -0.62 1.31
N MET A 285 -15.70 -0.78 1.91
CA MET A 285 -16.95 -1.04 1.20
C MET A 285 -17.28 0.09 0.21
N ALA A 286 -17.11 1.35 0.63
CA ALA A 286 -17.32 2.51 -0.24
C ALA A 286 -16.31 2.53 -1.39
N ALA A 287 -15.04 2.18 -1.13
CA ALA A 287 -13.98 2.11 -2.15
C ALA A 287 -14.23 1.01 -3.19
N LEU A 288 -14.71 -0.18 -2.77
CA LEU A 288 -15.11 -1.26 -3.69
C LEU A 288 -16.22 -0.82 -4.64
N ALA A 289 -17.19 -0.06 -4.12
CA ALA A 289 -18.32 0.43 -4.91
C ALA A 289 -17.98 1.65 -5.79
N ASP A 290 -16.76 2.22 -5.67
CA ASP A 290 -16.33 3.41 -6.41
C ASP A 290 -15.37 3.05 -7.55
N THR A 291 -15.86 2.21 -8.46
CA THR A 291 -15.10 1.73 -9.62
C THR A 291 -14.65 2.87 -10.54
N GLU A 292 -15.42 3.94 -10.61
CA GLU A 292 -15.09 5.13 -11.39
C GLU A 292 -13.85 5.82 -10.85
N TYR A 293 -13.76 6.00 -9.53
CA TYR A 293 -12.57 6.57 -8.90
C TYR A 293 -11.33 5.69 -9.11
N VAL A 294 -11.47 4.37 -9.00
CA VAL A 294 -10.38 3.42 -9.25
C VAL A 294 -9.89 3.55 -10.69
N ARG A 295 -10.81 3.60 -11.66
CA ARG A 295 -10.50 3.79 -13.09
C ARG A 295 -9.78 5.13 -13.33
N ALA A 296 -10.33 6.22 -12.81
CA ALA A 296 -9.74 7.56 -12.96
C ALA A 296 -8.36 7.65 -12.28
N SER A 297 -8.19 7.03 -11.10
CA SER A 297 -6.90 6.99 -10.40
C SER A 297 -5.85 6.18 -11.15
N ARG A 298 -6.23 5.06 -11.81
CA ARG A 298 -5.33 4.30 -12.67
C ARG A 298 -4.84 5.13 -13.85
N MET A 299 -5.76 5.78 -14.57
CA MET A 299 -5.42 6.63 -15.73
C MET A 299 -4.50 7.77 -15.31
N ARG A 300 -4.86 8.49 -14.25
CA ARG A 300 -4.02 9.58 -13.71
C ARG A 300 -2.63 9.09 -13.32
N ASN A 301 -2.53 7.95 -12.64
CA ASN A 301 -1.24 7.39 -12.29
C ASN A 301 -0.40 6.98 -13.53
N ALA A 302 -1.05 6.53 -14.60
CA ALA A 302 -0.35 6.25 -15.86
C ALA A 302 0.22 7.54 -16.48
N ASP A 303 -0.56 8.63 -16.48
CA ASP A 303 -0.13 9.95 -16.95
C ASP A 303 1.01 10.51 -16.07
N ASP A 304 0.85 10.49 -14.74
CA ASP A 304 1.88 10.94 -13.78
C ASP A 304 3.18 10.14 -13.93
N ARG A 305 3.09 8.84 -14.17
CA ARG A 305 4.24 7.97 -14.41
C ARG A 305 4.92 8.28 -15.74
N GLN A 306 4.15 8.50 -16.79
CA GLN A 306 4.70 8.91 -18.10
C GLN A 306 5.40 10.26 -17.99
N GLU A 307 4.83 11.22 -17.28
CA GLU A 307 5.48 12.52 -17.04
C GLU A 307 6.76 12.35 -16.23
N PHE A 308 6.79 11.45 -15.23
CA PHE A 308 8.02 11.14 -14.50
C PHE A 308 9.12 10.62 -15.47
N PHE A 309 8.76 9.73 -16.39
CA PHE A 309 9.72 9.22 -17.39
C PHE A 309 10.21 10.32 -18.34
N ASN A 310 9.33 11.22 -18.78
CA ASN A 310 9.68 12.36 -19.60
C ASN A 310 10.70 13.26 -18.90
N GLN A 311 10.47 13.57 -17.62
CA GLN A 311 11.34 14.40 -16.81
C GLN A 311 12.69 13.71 -16.51
N ALA A 312 12.70 12.41 -16.27
CA ALA A 312 13.92 11.62 -16.11
C ALA A 312 14.74 11.61 -17.41
N ASN A 313 14.10 11.35 -18.55
CA ASN A 313 14.72 11.35 -19.86
C ASN A 313 15.35 12.72 -20.22
N ALA A 314 14.64 13.81 -19.96
CA ALA A 314 15.14 15.18 -20.17
C ALA A 314 16.41 15.49 -19.35
N ARG A 315 16.68 14.71 -18.30
CA ARG A 315 17.85 14.81 -17.42
C ARG A 315 18.86 13.68 -17.66
N MET A 316 18.65 12.86 -18.70
CA MET A 316 19.46 11.68 -19.02
C MET A 316 19.58 10.69 -17.85
N ALA A 317 18.64 10.73 -16.91
CA ALA A 317 18.57 9.78 -15.81
C ALA A 317 17.91 8.49 -16.28
N ARG A 318 18.42 7.34 -15.82
CA ARG A 318 17.88 6.01 -16.12
C ARG A 318 16.86 5.62 -15.07
N TRP A 319 15.92 4.77 -15.45
CA TRP A 319 14.91 4.23 -14.54
C TRP A 319 14.62 2.76 -14.87
N ILE A 320 13.93 2.10 -13.94
CA ILE A 320 13.34 0.78 -14.19
C ILE A 320 11.88 0.99 -14.58
N ASP A 321 11.45 0.41 -15.70
CA ASP A 321 10.05 0.49 -16.15
C ASP A 321 9.11 -0.07 -15.08
N SER A 322 8.11 0.73 -14.73
CA SER A 322 7.22 0.43 -13.62
C SER A 322 5.76 0.33 -14.07
N GLN A 323 5.03 -0.61 -13.49
CA GLN A 323 3.58 -0.74 -13.59
C GLN A 323 2.87 -0.38 -12.27
N THR A 324 3.50 0.49 -11.47
CA THR A 324 3.00 0.87 -10.15
C THR A 324 2.89 2.39 -9.99
N ASN A 325 2.65 2.86 -8.77
CA ASN A 325 2.67 4.28 -8.41
C ASN A 325 4.02 4.72 -7.80
N PHE A 326 5.10 4.09 -8.22
CA PHE A 326 6.47 4.46 -7.86
C PHE A 326 7.44 4.03 -8.96
N VAL A 327 8.62 4.61 -8.98
CA VAL A 327 9.68 4.32 -9.95
C VAL A 327 11.00 4.17 -9.22
N MET A 328 11.84 3.22 -9.66
CA MET A 328 13.25 3.15 -9.30
C MET A 328 14.05 4.00 -10.26
N LEU A 329 14.64 5.08 -9.76
CA LEU A 329 15.43 6.05 -10.51
C LEU A 329 16.92 5.84 -10.23
N ASP A 330 17.72 5.63 -11.28
CA ASP A 330 19.18 5.59 -11.17
C ASP A 330 19.72 7.01 -11.01
N ALA A 331 20.39 7.25 -9.91
CA ALA A 331 20.96 8.57 -9.60
C ALA A 331 22.43 8.69 -10.00
N ASP A 332 23.02 7.64 -10.57
CA ASP A 332 24.44 7.53 -10.93
C ASP A 332 25.41 7.95 -9.80
N ARG A 333 24.96 7.80 -8.57
CA ARG A 333 25.68 8.09 -7.32
C ARG A 333 25.11 7.27 -6.18
N PRO A 334 25.84 7.17 -5.02
CA PRO A 334 25.34 6.43 -3.87
C PRO A 334 23.96 6.91 -3.42
N ALA A 335 23.01 5.97 -3.32
CA ALA A 335 21.62 6.27 -2.99
C ALA A 335 21.46 6.95 -1.62
N GLU A 336 22.35 6.65 -0.65
CA GLU A 336 22.39 7.30 0.66
C GLU A 336 22.61 8.80 0.55
N GLN A 337 23.51 9.23 -0.35
CA GLN A 337 23.78 10.64 -0.61
C GLN A 337 22.56 11.35 -1.20
N VAL A 338 21.86 10.67 -2.11
CA VAL A 338 20.63 11.20 -2.72
C VAL A 338 19.54 11.33 -1.66
N VAL A 339 19.32 10.30 -0.85
CA VAL A 339 18.33 10.35 0.25
C VAL A 339 18.64 11.48 1.21
N ALA A 340 19.90 11.64 1.64
CA ALA A 340 20.31 12.72 2.55
C ALA A 340 20.12 14.11 1.91
N HIS A 341 20.44 14.27 0.60
CA HIS A 341 20.21 15.51 -0.13
C HIS A 341 18.72 15.89 -0.15
N PHE A 342 17.84 14.96 -0.50
CA PHE A 342 16.39 15.19 -0.52
C PHE A 342 15.84 15.47 0.87
N GLU A 343 16.31 14.77 1.89
CA GLU A 343 15.91 15.01 3.29
C GLU A 343 16.28 16.41 3.76
N SER A 344 17.48 16.93 3.41
CA SER A 344 17.89 18.31 3.71
C SER A 344 16.99 19.36 3.07
N HIS A 345 16.31 19.01 1.98
CA HIS A 345 15.30 19.82 1.29
C HIS A 345 13.86 19.47 1.70
N ARG A 346 13.66 18.73 2.80
CA ARG A 346 12.37 18.34 3.34
C ARG A 346 11.52 17.46 2.40
N ILE A 347 12.18 16.69 1.55
CA ILE A 347 11.57 15.62 0.73
C ILE A 347 12.07 14.28 1.25
N LEU A 348 11.16 13.45 1.71
CA LEU A 348 11.50 12.15 2.29
C LEU A 348 11.42 11.07 1.22
N LEU A 349 12.52 10.39 0.98
CA LEU A 349 12.62 9.18 0.18
C LEU A 349 12.79 7.96 1.10
N PRO A 350 12.46 6.73 0.64
CA PRO A 350 12.73 5.54 1.44
C PRO A 350 14.24 5.30 1.57
N LYS A 351 14.62 4.53 2.59
CA LYS A 351 16.00 4.07 2.72
C LYS A 351 16.43 3.28 1.47
N PRO A 352 17.71 3.36 1.09
CA PRO A 352 18.24 2.58 -0.03
C PRO A 352 17.97 1.08 0.12
N TYR A 353 17.83 0.40 -0.99
CA TYR A 353 17.61 -1.03 -1.05
C TYR A 353 18.94 -1.76 -1.25
N ALA A 354 19.17 -2.83 -0.53
CA ALA A 354 20.28 -3.72 -0.79
C ALA A 354 20.30 -4.14 -2.29
N ARG A 355 21.45 -4.18 -2.91
CA ARG A 355 21.68 -4.47 -4.34
C ARG A 355 21.23 -3.35 -5.32
N PHE A 356 20.78 -2.21 -4.82
CA PHE A 356 20.42 -1.02 -5.62
C PHE A 356 21.20 0.20 -5.12
N GLU A 357 22.53 0.10 -5.13
CA GLU A 357 23.44 1.09 -4.54
C GLU A 357 23.30 2.50 -5.11
N LYS A 358 22.84 2.62 -6.38
CA LYS A 358 22.66 3.89 -7.08
C LYS A 358 21.18 4.25 -7.32
N TYR A 359 20.26 3.37 -6.96
CA TYR A 359 18.85 3.59 -7.24
C TYR A 359 18.11 4.10 -6.02
N VAL A 360 17.25 5.08 -6.24
CA VAL A 360 16.27 5.53 -5.25
C VAL A 360 14.87 5.20 -5.73
N ARG A 361 14.01 4.70 -4.83
CA ARG A 361 12.60 4.52 -5.14
C ARG A 361 11.85 5.81 -4.85
N VAL A 362 11.15 6.33 -5.85
CA VAL A 362 10.34 7.54 -5.77
C VAL A 362 8.87 7.15 -5.89
N SER A 363 8.08 7.37 -4.84
CA SER A 363 6.62 7.30 -4.96
C SER A 363 6.14 8.46 -5.82
N LEU A 364 5.18 8.22 -6.74
CA LEU A 364 4.60 9.30 -7.54
C LEU A 364 3.73 10.17 -6.63
N GLY A 365 4.12 11.42 -6.51
CA GLY A 365 3.40 12.49 -5.81
C GLY A 365 2.41 13.20 -6.73
N THR A 366 1.76 14.24 -6.22
CA THR A 366 0.99 15.18 -7.04
C THR A 366 1.92 15.93 -8.00
N PRO A 367 1.41 16.54 -9.09
CA PRO A 367 2.24 17.31 -10.02
C PRO A 367 3.10 18.38 -9.32
N ALA A 368 2.57 19.07 -8.31
CA ALA A 368 3.32 20.06 -7.55
C ALA A 368 4.47 19.44 -6.71
N GLU A 369 4.23 18.28 -6.08
CA GLU A 369 5.25 17.55 -5.34
C GLU A 369 6.34 17.03 -6.28
N MET A 370 5.96 16.55 -7.46
CA MET A 370 6.92 16.07 -8.46
C MET A 370 7.72 17.22 -9.09
N GLN A 371 7.13 18.39 -9.27
CA GLN A 371 7.81 19.60 -9.69
C GLN A 371 8.93 19.98 -8.70
N GLU A 372 8.61 19.95 -7.40
CA GLU A 372 9.56 20.23 -6.33
C GLU A 372 10.63 19.13 -6.24
N PHE A 373 10.26 17.85 -6.42
CA PHE A 373 11.22 16.75 -6.52
C PHE A 373 12.27 17.01 -7.62
N TRP A 374 11.82 17.35 -8.83
CA TRP A 374 12.74 17.61 -9.95
C TRP A 374 13.55 18.89 -9.79
N ARG A 375 13.00 19.91 -9.11
CA ARG A 375 13.76 21.11 -8.74
C ARG A 375 14.92 20.76 -7.80
N VAL A 376 14.64 19.97 -6.77
CA VAL A 376 15.66 19.53 -5.78
C VAL A 376 16.66 18.57 -6.44
N TRP A 377 16.22 17.71 -7.34
CA TRP A 377 17.11 16.86 -8.15
C TRP A 377 18.17 17.69 -8.88
N GLY A 378 17.77 18.79 -9.50
CA GLY A 378 18.68 19.71 -10.20
C GLY A 378 19.67 20.46 -9.30
N LEU A 379 19.47 20.48 -7.98
CA LEU A 379 20.39 21.10 -7.02
C LEU A 379 21.46 20.12 -6.50
N MET A 380 21.44 18.84 -6.90
CA MET A 380 22.45 17.88 -6.45
C MET A 380 23.85 18.27 -6.94
N PRO A 381 24.87 18.32 -6.05
CA PRO A 381 26.25 18.64 -6.43
C PRO A 381 26.76 17.68 -7.50
N GLY A 382 27.38 18.20 -8.55
CA GLY A 382 28.00 17.39 -9.63
C GLY A 382 27.04 16.89 -10.72
N GLY A 383 25.78 17.37 -10.77
CA GLY A 383 24.86 17.18 -11.91
C GLY A 383 25.14 18.14 -13.07
N GLY A 384 26.35 18.65 -13.19
CA GLY A 384 26.76 19.46 -14.32
C GLY A 384 26.98 18.58 -15.54
N HIS A 385 26.23 18.84 -16.58
CA HIS A 385 26.40 18.28 -17.90
C HIS A 385 27.88 18.45 -18.33
N HIS A 386 28.59 17.36 -18.49
CA HIS A 386 29.74 17.39 -19.40
C HIS A 386 29.13 17.50 -20.79
N HIS A 387 29.30 18.68 -21.39
CA HIS A 387 29.06 18.94 -22.81
C HIS A 387 30.01 18.12 -23.69
#